data_0592bc0ec1ff1de9a1d441b5ea07c0d5
#
_entry.id   0592bc0ec1ff1de9a1d441b5ea07c0d5
#
_cell.length_a   1.000
_cell.length_b   1.000
_cell.length_c   1.000
_cell.angle_alpha   90.00
_cell.angle_beta   90.00
_cell.angle_gamma   90.00
#
_symmetry.space_group_name_H-M   'P 1'
#
loop_
_entity.id
_entity.type
_entity.pdbx_description
1 polymer ?
#
loop_
_entity_poly.entity_id
_entity_poly.type
_entity_poly.pdbx_seq_one_letter_code
_entity_poly.pdbx_strand_id
1 'polypeptide(L)'
;MEKEVIAYLDDEKIVDSQSKNSTDLKEIYFDNSKESLEVIRHSCAHLMAQAIKSLYPEAKFFVGPVIEDGFYYDFRVESKIGEEDLVKIEKKMKELAEAKIEISKYEITKNEALAKFQNDDLKQEVLLRIPDGAVSIYKQGEFEDLCRGPHVPNTKFLRFFKLTRVAGAYLGGDEKREMLTRIYGTAFADKESLKEYLTIIEEAKKRDHRKLGTELKLFTFDDEIGGGLPIWLSNGARLRSKLEHILYKIHRLRGYEPVRGPELLKADAWKISGHYANYKENMYFTQIDEQEYGIKPMNCVGHIKIYQSDVRSYRDLPLKFFEYGVVHRHEKSGVLHGLFRVREFTQDDAHIFCMPSQIKEQVLEILAFVDNLMKLFDFSYEMEISTKPEKAIGDDEIWDTATKALKEALDEQGLKYGIDEGGGAFYGPKIDIKITDALKRKWQCGTIQVDFNLPERFKLEYTDSNNEKKQPVMLHRAILGSFERFIGILTEHCAGEFPFFIAPTAVGIVPIGEAHIAYAKEIQKELLELNIDSEVYEKNESLSKKIRTAEKQKLPMILVLGDEEVAKRSVALRDRRAKEQKNLSLEEFIKLVKEKMSEVHF
;
A
#
# COMPACT_ATOMS: atom_id res chain seq x y z
N MET A 1 1.52 -35.93 15.81
CA MET A 1 0.06 -35.87 15.87
C MET A 1 -0.44 -36.05 14.44
N GLU A 2 -1.38 -36.95 14.22
CA GLU A 2 -2.04 -37.05 12.90
C GLU A 2 -2.72 -35.72 12.57
N LYS A 3 -2.52 -35.23 11.36
CA LYS A 3 -3.17 -33.98 10.90
C LYS A 3 -4.66 -34.29 10.70
N GLU A 4 -5.52 -33.56 11.37
CA GLU A 4 -6.98 -33.71 11.24
C GLU A 4 -7.44 -33.02 9.94
N VAL A 5 -8.22 -33.74 9.11
CA VAL A 5 -8.83 -33.22 7.89
C VAL A 5 -10.07 -32.39 8.26
N ILE A 6 -10.15 -31.18 7.74
CA ILE A 6 -11.26 -30.25 8.02
C ILE A 6 -12.15 -29.96 6.79
N ALA A 7 -11.62 -30.15 5.59
CA ALA A 7 -12.32 -29.95 4.32
C ALA A 7 -11.57 -30.69 3.20
N TYR A 8 -12.11 -30.62 1.98
CA TYR A 8 -11.47 -31.13 0.77
C TYR A 8 -11.40 -30.05 -0.30
N LEU A 9 -10.42 -30.17 -1.19
CA LEU A 9 -10.30 -29.36 -2.40
C LEU A 9 -10.74 -30.23 -3.59
N ASP A 10 -11.76 -29.80 -4.31
CA ASP A 10 -12.31 -30.37 -5.54
C ASP A 10 -12.01 -29.42 -6.69
N ASP A 11 -11.00 -29.73 -7.50
CA ASP A 11 -10.36 -28.81 -8.44
C ASP A 11 -9.89 -27.52 -7.71
N GLU A 12 -10.57 -26.41 -7.95
CA GLU A 12 -10.29 -25.13 -7.30
C GLU A 12 -11.29 -24.75 -6.19
N LYS A 13 -12.27 -25.64 -5.90
CA LYS A 13 -13.30 -25.36 -4.90
C LYS A 13 -13.08 -26.14 -3.61
N ILE A 14 -13.13 -25.42 -2.49
CA ILE A 14 -13.12 -26.05 -1.17
C ILE A 14 -14.53 -26.55 -0.86
N VAL A 15 -14.64 -27.82 -0.46
CA VAL A 15 -15.89 -28.52 -0.10
C VAL A 15 -15.82 -29.10 1.30
N ASP A 16 -17.00 -29.33 1.91
CA ASP A 16 -17.08 -29.84 3.27
C ASP A 16 -16.45 -31.24 3.42
N SER A 17 -15.94 -31.52 4.61
CA SER A 17 -15.38 -32.83 4.96
C SER A 17 -16.41 -33.99 4.86
N GLN A 18 -17.70 -33.68 4.82
CA GLN A 18 -18.80 -34.64 4.64
C GLN A 18 -19.15 -34.90 3.17
N SER A 19 -18.62 -34.11 2.22
CA SER A 19 -18.90 -34.21 0.78
C SER A 19 -18.00 -35.28 0.11
N LYS A 20 -18.26 -36.57 0.34
CA LYS A 20 -17.44 -37.69 -0.17
C LYS A 20 -17.83 -38.20 -1.57
N ASN A 21 -18.41 -37.38 -2.44
CA ASN A 21 -18.96 -37.86 -3.72
C ASN A 21 -17.98 -37.83 -4.91
N SER A 22 -16.69 -37.46 -4.72
CA SER A 22 -15.66 -37.42 -5.77
C SER A 22 -14.46 -38.31 -5.39
N THR A 23 -13.81 -38.91 -6.39
CA THR A 23 -12.68 -39.85 -6.21
C THR A 23 -11.31 -39.14 -6.14
N ASP A 24 -11.23 -37.86 -6.51
CA ASP A 24 -9.97 -37.12 -6.64
C ASP A 24 -9.88 -35.89 -5.72
N LEU A 25 -10.48 -35.98 -4.51
CA LEU A 25 -10.46 -34.89 -3.54
C LEU A 25 -9.10 -34.79 -2.82
N LYS A 26 -8.49 -33.60 -2.83
CA LYS A 26 -7.30 -33.31 -2.05
C LYS A 26 -7.68 -32.90 -0.62
N GLU A 27 -7.09 -33.53 0.38
CA GLU A 27 -7.36 -33.26 1.79
C GLU A 27 -6.84 -31.88 2.21
N ILE A 28 -7.67 -31.10 2.92
CA ILE A 28 -7.30 -29.88 3.62
C ILE A 28 -7.20 -30.20 5.10
N TYR A 29 -5.99 -30.10 5.61
CA TYR A 29 -5.68 -30.36 7.01
C TYR A 29 -5.88 -29.11 7.87
N PHE A 30 -6.09 -29.32 9.17
CA PHE A 30 -6.14 -28.24 10.15
C PHE A 30 -4.72 -27.64 10.37
N ASP A 31 -4.39 -26.61 9.63
CA ASP A 31 -3.12 -25.88 9.67
C ASP A 31 -3.32 -24.41 9.27
N ASN A 32 -2.22 -23.66 9.06
CA ASN A 32 -2.28 -22.27 8.64
C ASN A 32 -2.07 -22.09 7.12
N SER A 33 -2.34 -23.11 6.30
CA SER A 33 -2.40 -22.97 4.85
C SER A 33 -3.56 -22.03 4.44
N LYS A 34 -3.47 -21.44 3.27
CA LYS A 34 -4.48 -20.49 2.77
C LYS A 34 -5.89 -21.10 2.78
N GLU A 35 -6.01 -22.31 2.26
CA GLU A 35 -7.27 -23.03 2.15
C GLU A 35 -7.84 -23.40 3.54
N SER A 36 -6.99 -23.85 4.45
CA SER A 36 -7.39 -24.15 5.82
C SER A 36 -7.85 -22.91 6.57
N LEU A 37 -7.10 -21.79 6.45
CA LEU A 37 -7.48 -20.52 7.09
C LEU A 37 -8.78 -19.98 6.54
N GLU A 38 -9.09 -20.17 5.26
CA GLU A 38 -10.38 -19.77 4.68
C GLU A 38 -11.54 -20.50 5.37
N VAL A 39 -11.44 -21.81 5.55
CA VAL A 39 -12.47 -22.62 6.24
C VAL A 39 -12.59 -22.26 7.73
N ILE A 40 -11.46 -22.09 8.42
CA ILE A 40 -11.40 -21.73 9.83
C ILE A 40 -12.04 -20.35 10.06
N ARG A 41 -11.66 -19.34 9.27
CA ARG A 41 -12.15 -17.97 9.36
C ARG A 41 -13.63 -17.87 9.06
N HIS A 42 -14.11 -18.58 8.01
CA HIS A 42 -15.52 -18.67 7.68
C HIS A 42 -16.33 -19.29 8.85
N SER A 43 -15.85 -20.38 9.40
CA SER A 43 -16.49 -21.02 10.55
C SER A 43 -16.46 -20.14 11.82
N CYS A 44 -15.39 -19.38 12.02
CA CYS A 44 -15.31 -18.40 13.12
C CYS A 44 -16.31 -17.24 12.94
N ALA A 45 -16.61 -16.81 11.70
CA ALA A 45 -17.67 -15.84 11.46
C ALA A 45 -19.04 -16.37 11.94
N HIS A 46 -19.37 -17.64 11.67
CA HIS A 46 -20.58 -18.28 12.17
C HIS A 46 -20.56 -18.49 13.69
N LEU A 47 -19.42 -18.85 14.27
CA LEU A 47 -19.26 -18.94 15.73
C LEU A 47 -19.52 -17.58 16.39
N MET A 48 -19.03 -16.48 15.81
CA MET A 48 -19.30 -15.12 16.27
C MET A 48 -20.79 -14.78 16.13
N ALA A 49 -21.42 -15.10 15.02
CA ALA A 49 -22.86 -14.88 14.83
C ALA A 49 -23.69 -15.63 15.87
N GLN A 50 -23.38 -16.89 16.16
CA GLN A 50 -24.03 -17.67 17.21
C GLN A 50 -23.82 -17.05 18.60
N ALA A 51 -22.61 -16.59 18.91
CA ALA A 51 -22.31 -15.90 20.16
C ALA A 51 -23.10 -14.60 20.32
N ILE A 52 -23.17 -13.80 19.27
CA ILE A 52 -23.97 -12.57 19.22
C ILE A 52 -25.47 -12.91 19.40
N LYS A 53 -25.99 -13.90 18.68
CA LYS A 53 -27.39 -14.33 18.80
C LYS A 53 -27.75 -14.80 20.21
N SER A 54 -26.80 -15.46 20.88
CA SER A 54 -26.98 -15.91 22.28
C SER A 54 -27.01 -14.75 23.30
N LEU A 55 -26.27 -13.68 23.03
CA LEU A 55 -26.19 -12.48 23.89
C LEU A 55 -27.27 -11.46 23.54
N TYR A 56 -27.65 -11.37 22.28
CA TYR A 56 -28.61 -10.44 21.70
C TYR A 56 -29.62 -11.22 20.85
N PRO A 57 -30.66 -11.80 21.46
CA PRO A 57 -31.62 -12.68 20.74
C PRO A 57 -32.36 -11.99 19.60
N GLU A 58 -32.51 -10.66 19.62
CA GLU A 58 -33.12 -9.84 18.59
C GLU A 58 -32.22 -9.63 17.35
N ALA A 59 -30.92 -9.93 17.47
CA ALA A 59 -29.96 -9.69 16.37
C ALA A 59 -30.38 -10.42 15.08
N LYS A 60 -30.31 -9.70 13.98
CA LYS A 60 -30.55 -10.22 12.61
C LYS A 60 -29.27 -10.10 11.79
N PHE A 61 -28.94 -11.14 11.05
CA PHE A 61 -27.65 -11.30 10.38
C PHE A 61 -27.78 -11.13 8.87
N PHE A 62 -26.86 -10.37 8.26
CA PHE A 62 -26.82 -10.18 6.81
C PHE A 62 -25.85 -11.15 6.16
N VAL A 63 -24.56 -10.82 6.14
CA VAL A 63 -23.48 -11.64 5.53
C VAL A 63 -22.22 -11.63 6.38
N GLY A 64 -21.45 -12.75 6.33
CA GLY A 64 -20.22 -12.94 7.08
C GLY A 64 -19.07 -13.51 6.24
N PRO A 65 -18.52 -12.77 5.27
CA PRO A 65 -17.47 -13.27 4.40
C PRO A 65 -16.12 -13.33 5.08
N VAL A 66 -15.24 -14.20 4.53
CA VAL A 66 -13.81 -14.21 4.80
C VAL A 66 -13.16 -13.06 4.05
N ILE A 67 -12.15 -12.47 4.65
CA ILE A 67 -11.23 -11.48 4.06
C ILE A 67 -9.80 -11.98 4.21
N GLU A 68 -8.85 -11.33 3.54
CA GLU A 68 -7.45 -11.77 3.45
C GLU A 68 -6.85 -12.19 4.80
N ASP A 69 -7.02 -11.36 5.85
CA ASP A 69 -6.44 -11.62 7.17
C ASP A 69 -7.47 -11.98 8.26
N GLY A 70 -8.69 -12.31 7.89
CA GLY A 70 -9.71 -12.59 8.88
C GLY A 70 -11.10 -12.79 8.31
N PHE A 71 -12.08 -12.29 9.04
CA PHE A 71 -13.50 -12.36 8.69
C PHE A 71 -14.24 -11.16 9.28
N TYR A 72 -15.46 -10.92 8.82
CA TYR A 72 -16.39 -10.03 9.50
C TYR A 72 -17.81 -10.59 9.42
N TYR A 73 -18.73 -10.00 10.18
CA TYR A 73 -20.16 -10.23 10.02
C TYR A 73 -20.92 -8.90 10.13
N ASP A 74 -21.87 -8.71 9.21
CA ASP A 74 -22.79 -7.58 9.21
C ASP A 74 -24.12 -8.02 9.83
N PHE A 75 -24.61 -7.29 10.79
CA PHE A 75 -25.84 -7.60 11.47
C PHE A 75 -26.53 -6.33 12.02
N ARG A 76 -27.84 -6.46 12.25
CA ARG A 76 -28.64 -5.45 12.91
C ARG A 76 -28.92 -5.88 14.34
N VAL A 77 -28.78 -4.95 15.27
CA VAL A 77 -29.10 -5.12 16.69
C VAL A 77 -29.65 -3.80 17.23
N GLU A 78 -30.61 -3.87 18.16
CA GLU A 78 -31.18 -2.66 18.76
C GLU A 78 -30.21 -1.96 19.72
N SER A 79 -29.42 -2.75 20.44
CA SER A 79 -28.41 -2.27 21.37
C SER A 79 -27.18 -1.77 20.62
N LYS A 80 -26.60 -0.62 21.03
CA LYS A 80 -25.33 -0.16 20.51
C LYS A 80 -24.20 -1.06 21.01
N ILE A 81 -23.51 -1.73 20.10
CA ILE A 81 -22.33 -2.55 20.40
C ILE A 81 -21.08 -1.70 20.18
N GLY A 82 -20.22 -1.63 21.20
CA GLY A 82 -18.92 -0.95 21.19
C GLY A 82 -17.75 -1.93 21.28
N GLU A 83 -16.53 -1.40 21.31
CA GLU A 83 -15.31 -2.21 21.43
C GLU A 83 -15.25 -2.96 22.78
N GLU A 84 -15.86 -2.42 23.83
CA GLU A 84 -15.96 -3.04 25.16
C GLU A 84 -16.80 -4.33 25.15
N ASP A 85 -17.74 -4.46 24.21
CA ASP A 85 -18.59 -5.64 24.09
C ASP A 85 -17.87 -6.81 23.41
N LEU A 86 -16.80 -6.53 22.66
CA LEU A 86 -16.01 -7.58 21.99
C LEU A 86 -15.50 -8.62 23.01
N VAL A 87 -15.12 -8.20 24.21
CA VAL A 87 -14.65 -9.10 25.27
C VAL A 87 -15.75 -10.08 25.70
N LYS A 88 -17.00 -9.63 25.80
CA LYS A 88 -18.15 -10.46 26.15
C LYS A 88 -18.47 -11.46 25.03
N ILE A 89 -18.43 -10.99 23.78
CA ILE A 89 -18.67 -11.82 22.61
C ILE A 89 -17.58 -12.88 22.49
N GLU A 90 -16.29 -12.51 22.63
CA GLU A 90 -15.17 -13.46 22.61
C GLU A 90 -15.30 -14.53 23.72
N LYS A 91 -15.72 -14.14 24.91
CA LYS A 91 -15.96 -15.10 26.01
C LYS A 91 -17.02 -16.11 25.61
N LYS A 92 -18.13 -15.65 25.03
CA LYS A 92 -19.20 -16.55 24.55
C LYS A 92 -18.74 -17.43 23.40
N MET A 93 -17.96 -16.90 22.47
CA MET A 93 -17.36 -17.70 21.38
C MET A 93 -16.46 -18.82 21.95
N LYS A 94 -15.65 -18.55 22.98
CA LYS A 94 -14.81 -19.56 23.64
C LYS A 94 -15.64 -20.68 24.28
N GLU A 95 -16.72 -20.32 24.99
CA GLU A 95 -17.64 -21.30 25.57
C GLU A 95 -18.22 -22.22 24.48
N LEU A 96 -18.65 -21.66 23.35
CA LEU A 96 -19.19 -22.41 22.22
C LEU A 96 -18.13 -23.30 21.54
N ALA A 97 -16.89 -22.81 21.42
CA ALA A 97 -15.79 -23.59 20.87
C ALA A 97 -15.43 -24.81 21.77
N GLU A 98 -15.44 -24.61 23.10
CA GLU A 98 -15.17 -25.68 24.09
C GLU A 98 -16.29 -26.73 24.13
N ALA A 99 -17.52 -26.34 23.79
CA ALA A 99 -18.67 -27.25 23.73
C ALA A 99 -18.58 -28.27 22.59
N LYS A 100 -17.66 -28.12 21.64
CA LYS A 100 -17.41 -29.03 20.52
C LYS A 100 -18.67 -29.35 19.70
N ILE A 101 -19.46 -28.33 19.44
CA ILE A 101 -20.74 -28.43 18.72
C ILE A 101 -20.47 -28.91 17.30
N GLU A 102 -21.18 -29.92 16.84
CA GLU A 102 -21.14 -30.39 15.47
C GLU A 102 -21.71 -29.33 14.51
N ILE A 103 -21.07 -29.18 13.35
CA ILE A 103 -21.53 -28.30 12.28
C ILE A 103 -21.98 -29.18 11.13
N SER A 104 -23.26 -29.12 10.79
CA SER A 104 -23.86 -29.92 9.73
C SER A 104 -24.51 -29.06 8.66
N LYS A 105 -24.47 -29.53 7.41
CA LYS A 105 -25.09 -28.92 6.25
C LYS A 105 -26.36 -29.69 5.85
N TYR A 106 -27.37 -28.96 5.48
CA TYR A 106 -28.55 -29.51 4.75
C TYR A 106 -29.01 -28.54 3.69
N GLU A 107 -29.74 -29.03 2.71
CA GLU A 107 -30.27 -28.25 1.59
C GLU A 107 -31.78 -28.25 1.59
N ILE A 108 -32.35 -27.10 1.29
CA ILE A 108 -33.79 -26.88 1.13
C ILE A 108 -34.05 -26.08 -0.15
N THR A 109 -35.26 -26.07 -0.62
CA THR A 109 -35.65 -25.20 -1.73
C THR A 109 -35.64 -23.73 -1.31
N LYS A 110 -35.44 -22.83 -2.26
CA LYS A 110 -35.53 -21.39 -2.01
C LYS A 110 -36.85 -20.97 -1.35
N ASN A 111 -37.97 -21.59 -1.75
CA ASN A 111 -39.27 -21.30 -1.17
C ASN A 111 -39.37 -21.72 0.31
N GLU A 112 -38.85 -22.88 0.66
CA GLU A 112 -38.76 -23.33 2.04
C GLU A 112 -37.86 -22.42 2.87
N ALA A 113 -36.73 -21.94 2.28
CA ALA A 113 -35.84 -20.98 2.93
C ALA A 113 -36.53 -19.62 3.17
N LEU A 114 -37.27 -19.11 2.18
CA LEU A 114 -38.10 -17.90 2.32
C LEU A 114 -39.15 -18.03 3.44
N ALA A 115 -39.80 -19.19 3.53
CA ALA A 115 -40.73 -19.46 4.61
C ALA A 115 -40.07 -19.58 5.98
N LYS A 116 -38.90 -20.24 6.04
CA LYS A 116 -38.12 -20.41 7.27
C LYS A 116 -37.63 -19.07 7.84
N PHE A 117 -37.16 -18.17 7.00
CA PHE A 117 -36.62 -16.84 7.39
C PHE A 117 -37.64 -15.72 7.18
N GLN A 118 -38.96 -15.99 7.17
CA GLN A 118 -40.02 -15.00 6.91
C GLN A 118 -39.99 -13.78 7.85
N ASN A 119 -39.48 -13.92 9.07
CA ASN A 119 -39.36 -12.84 10.07
C ASN A 119 -37.99 -12.16 10.07
N ASP A 120 -37.10 -12.54 9.17
CA ASP A 120 -35.74 -11.97 9.05
C ASP A 120 -35.58 -11.29 7.69
N ASP A 121 -35.85 -9.98 7.66
CA ASP A 121 -35.81 -9.15 6.47
C ASP A 121 -34.41 -9.10 5.82
N LEU A 122 -33.35 -9.21 6.61
CA LEU A 122 -31.96 -9.28 6.08
C LEU A 122 -31.72 -10.62 5.35
N LYS A 123 -32.21 -11.73 5.90
CA LYS A 123 -32.11 -13.04 5.23
C LYS A 123 -33.03 -13.12 4.02
N GLN A 124 -34.20 -12.50 4.05
CA GLN A 124 -35.04 -12.37 2.88
C GLN A 124 -34.30 -11.66 1.73
N GLU A 125 -33.61 -10.57 2.03
CA GLU A 125 -32.85 -9.85 1.03
C GLU A 125 -31.71 -10.69 0.44
N VAL A 126 -30.98 -11.45 1.27
CA VAL A 126 -29.94 -12.38 0.80
C VAL A 126 -30.53 -13.43 -0.14
N LEU A 127 -31.70 -14.03 0.23
CA LEU A 127 -32.37 -15.02 -0.57
C LEU A 127 -32.85 -14.49 -1.92
N LEU A 128 -33.29 -13.24 -2.01
CA LEU A 128 -33.68 -12.61 -3.28
C LEU A 128 -32.51 -12.49 -4.28
N ARG A 129 -31.27 -12.43 -3.79
CA ARG A 129 -30.05 -12.37 -4.63
C ARG A 129 -29.57 -13.75 -5.09
N ILE A 130 -30.07 -14.84 -4.49
CA ILE A 130 -29.68 -16.21 -4.84
C ILE A 130 -30.55 -16.67 -6.02
N PRO A 131 -29.97 -17.28 -7.08
CA PRO A 131 -30.74 -17.90 -8.16
C PRO A 131 -31.74 -18.96 -7.64
N ASP A 132 -32.77 -19.26 -8.40
CA ASP A 132 -33.69 -20.33 -8.04
C ASP A 132 -32.99 -21.69 -8.02
N GLY A 133 -33.30 -22.50 -7.00
CA GLY A 133 -32.67 -23.80 -6.78
C GLY A 133 -32.60 -24.21 -5.33
N ALA A 134 -31.70 -25.12 -5.04
CA ALA A 134 -31.38 -25.55 -3.68
C ALA A 134 -30.54 -24.49 -2.96
N VAL A 135 -30.87 -24.25 -1.70
CA VAL A 135 -30.18 -23.32 -0.82
C VAL A 135 -29.63 -24.12 0.35
N SER A 136 -28.33 -23.96 0.61
CA SER A 136 -27.67 -24.62 1.74
C SER A 136 -27.81 -23.84 3.03
N ILE A 137 -28.10 -24.56 4.10
CA ILE A 137 -28.16 -24.06 5.47
C ILE A 137 -27.15 -24.83 6.31
N TYR A 138 -26.40 -24.12 7.14
CA TYR A 138 -25.52 -24.70 8.13
C TYR A 138 -26.13 -24.58 9.51
N LYS A 139 -26.10 -25.69 10.23
CA LYS A 139 -26.60 -25.84 11.59
C LYS A 139 -25.46 -26.07 12.55
N GLN A 140 -25.39 -25.24 13.60
CA GLN A 140 -24.40 -25.30 14.67
C GLN A 140 -25.13 -25.28 16.01
N GLY A 141 -25.52 -26.45 16.52
CA GLY A 141 -26.42 -26.58 17.65
C GLY A 141 -27.81 -26.02 17.34
N GLU A 142 -28.23 -24.97 18.07
CA GLU A 142 -29.53 -24.28 17.84
C GLU A 142 -29.43 -23.14 16.83
N PHE A 143 -28.21 -22.74 16.44
CA PHE A 143 -27.99 -21.68 15.47
C PHE A 143 -27.99 -22.24 14.04
N GLU A 144 -28.76 -21.59 13.18
CA GLU A 144 -28.84 -21.94 11.76
C GLU A 144 -28.69 -20.69 10.91
N ASP A 145 -27.94 -20.80 9.82
CA ASP A 145 -27.73 -19.69 8.90
C ASP A 145 -27.62 -20.13 7.44
N LEU A 146 -28.01 -19.21 6.53
CA LEU A 146 -27.79 -19.35 5.10
C LEU A 146 -26.32 -19.23 4.79
N CYS A 147 -25.73 -20.25 4.19
CA CYS A 147 -24.32 -20.24 3.88
C CYS A 147 -23.97 -21.21 2.74
N ARG A 148 -22.95 -20.83 1.97
CA ARG A 148 -22.40 -21.70 0.91
C ARG A 148 -21.41 -22.72 1.46
N GLY A 149 -20.83 -22.47 2.62
CA GLY A 149 -19.75 -23.24 3.19
C GLY A 149 -18.41 -23.06 2.44
N PRO A 150 -17.44 -23.95 2.65
CA PRO A 150 -17.47 -25.04 3.65
C PRO A 150 -17.20 -24.55 5.08
N HIS A 151 -17.46 -25.45 6.03
CA HIS A 151 -17.16 -25.24 7.45
C HIS A 151 -16.34 -26.39 8.04
N VAL A 152 -15.66 -26.11 9.16
CA VAL A 152 -15.02 -27.17 9.94
C VAL A 152 -16.06 -28.15 10.50
N PRO A 153 -15.74 -29.43 10.74
CA PRO A 153 -16.70 -30.43 11.20
C PRO A 153 -17.37 -30.12 12.55
N ASN A 154 -16.67 -29.40 13.42
CA ASN A 154 -17.20 -28.99 14.72
C ASN A 154 -16.42 -27.81 15.29
N THR A 155 -16.96 -27.17 16.33
CA THR A 155 -16.39 -25.95 16.92
C THR A 155 -15.07 -26.16 17.69
N LYS A 156 -14.61 -27.42 17.94
CA LYS A 156 -13.31 -27.66 18.61
C LYS A 156 -12.12 -27.07 17.84
N PHE A 157 -12.24 -26.89 16.53
CA PHE A 157 -11.21 -26.30 15.66
C PHE A 157 -11.15 -24.78 15.76
N LEU A 158 -12.14 -24.14 16.40
CA LEU A 158 -12.30 -22.68 16.44
C LEU A 158 -11.85 -22.12 17.79
N ARG A 159 -10.60 -22.36 18.20
CA ARG A 159 -10.09 -21.96 19.53
C ARG A 159 -9.23 -20.71 19.51
N PHE A 160 -8.54 -20.46 18.41
CA PHE A 160 -7.52 -19.41 18.32
C PHE A 160 -8.01 -18.27 17.42
N PHE A 161 -8.81 -17.40 17.98
CA PHE A 161 -9.40 -16.25 17.33
C PHE A 161 -9.26 -14.98 18.19
N LYS A 162 -9.45 -13.84 17.54
CA LYS A 162 -9.53 -12.52 18.17
C LYS A 162 -10.50 -11.64 17.39
N LEU A 163 -11.41 -10.97 18.10
CA LEU A 163 -12.21 -9.88 17.55
C LEU A 163 -11.40 -8.59 17.59
N THR A 164 -11.37 -7.84 16.50
CA THR A 164 -10.38 -6.76 16.33
C THR A 164 -10.98 -5.37 16.36
N ARG A 165 -12.21 -5.17 15.86
CA ARG A 165 -12.88 -3.87 15.85
C ARG A 165 -14.36 -3.97 15.57
N VAL A 166 -15.09 -2.90 15.94
CA VAL A 166 -16.48 -2.65 15.56
C VAL A 166 -16.50 -1.50 14.54
N ALA A 167 -17.35 -1.58 13.53
CA ALA A 167 -17.56 -0.54 12.53
C ALA A 167 -19.02 -0.49 12.08
N GLY A 168 -19.44 0.62 11.48
CA GLY A 168 -20.67 0.70 10.71
C GLY A 168 -20.45 0.25 9.26
N ALA A 169 -21.44 -0.37 8.65
CA ALA A 169 -21.42 -0.72 7.24
C ALA A 169 -22.82 -0.53 6.63
N TYR A 170 -22.91 0.17 5.52
CA TYR A 170 -24.20 0.34 4.83
C TYR A 170 -24.69 -0.99 4.25
N LEU A 171 -25.97 -1.28 4.40
CA LEU A 171 -26.60 -2.49 3.89
C LEU A 171 -26.35 -2.67 2.39
N GLY A 172 -25.63 -3.74 2.02
CA GLY A 172 -25.26 -4.02 0.65
C GLY A 172 -24.25 -3.04 0.04
N GLY A 173 -23.60 -2.18 0.84
CA GLY A 173 -22.62 -1.18 0.39
C GLY A 173 -23.25 0.10 -0.18
N ASP A 174 -24.56 0.28 -0.05
CA ASP A 174 -25.29 1.45 -0.55
C ASP A 174 -25.44 2.50 0.56
N GLU A 175 -24.76 3.64 0.41
CA GLU A 175 -24.79 4.76 1.37
C GLU A 175 -26.18 5.37 1.62
N LYS A 176 -27.15 5.09 0.74
CA LYS A 176 -28.55 5.54 0.89
C LYS A 176 -29.39 4.61 1.75
N ARG A 177 -28.85 3.46 2.14
CA ARG A 177 -29.52 2.45 2.95
C ARG A 177 -29.09 2.52 4.41
N GLU A 178 -29.76 1.74 5.27
CA GLU A 178 -29.46 1.67 6.68
C GLU A 178 -28.02 1.23 6.97
N MET A 179 -27.51 1.64 8.11
CA MET A 179 -26.19 1.26 8.61
C MET A 179 -26.32 0.05 9.55
N LEU A 180 -25.68 -1.04 9.19
CA LEU A 180 -25.52 -2.23 10.02
C LEU A 180 -24.30 -2.14 10.92
N THR A 181 -24.29 -2.92 12.00
CA THR A 181 -23.09 -3.14 12.82
C THR A 181 -22.22 -4.20 12.16
N ARG A 182 -20.95 -3.93 11.98
CA ARG A 182 -19.93 -4.86 11.47
C ARG A 182 -18.90 -5.13 12.55
N ILE A 183 -18.69 -6.41 12.87
CA ILE A 183 -17.58 -6.83 13.74
C ILE A 183 -16.56 -7.60 12.92
N TYR A 184 -15.30 -7.20 13.06
CA TYR A 184 -14.17 -7.87 12.43
C TYR A 184 -13.47 -8.80 13.41
N GLY A 185 -12.96 -9.91 12.91
CA GLY A 185 -12.16 -10.85 13.65
C GLY A 185 -11.13 -11.55 12.79
N THR A 186 -10.21 -12.25 13.43
CA THR A 186 -9.24 -13.14 12.77
C THR A 186 -9.19 -14.48 13.50
N ALA A 187 -8.72 -15.53 12.80
CA ALA A 187 -8.55 -16.86 13.38
C ALA A 187 -7.38 -17.59 12.72
N PHE A 188 -6.76 -18.46 13.51
CA PHE A 188 -5.62 -19.31 13.12
C PHE A 188 -5.79 -20.73 13.67
N ALA A 189 -5.02 -21.67 13.12
CA ALA A 189 -5.04 -23.06 13.57
C ALA A 189 -4.34 -23.26 14.93
N ASP A 190 -3.43 -22.36 15.32
CA ASP A 190 -2.66 -22.45 16.55
C ASP A 190 -2.51 -21.11 17.27
N LYS A 191 -2.10 -21.19 18.54
CA LYS A 191 -1.96 -20.02 19.42
C LYS A 191 -0.77 -19.13 19.05
N GLU A 192 0.30 -19.73 18.58
CA GLU A 192 1.55 -19.07 18.24
C GLU A 192 1.33 -18.14 17.05
N SER A 193 0.70 -18.64 15.99
CA SER A 193 0.35 -17.86 14.79
C SER A 193 -0.60 -16.71 15.10
N LEU A 194 -1.63 -16.93 15.95
CA LEU A 194 -2.50 -15.85 16.41
C LEU A 194 -1.71 -14.80 17.20
N LYS A 195 -0.81 -15.21 18.10
CA LYS A 195 0.01 -14.29 18.89
C LYS A 195 0.95 -13.47 18.01
N GLU A 196 1.60 -14.11 17.04
CA GLU A 196 2.46 -13.44 16.07
C GLU A 196 1.68 -12.37 15.29
N TYR A 197 0.52 -12.73 14.74
CA TYR A 197 -0.35 -11.81 14.03
C TYR A 197 -0.78 -10.61 14.89
N LEU A 198 -1.20 -10.84 16.14
CA LEU A 198 -1.58 -9.76 17.06
C LEU A 198 -0.41 -8.85 17.39
N THR A 199 0.80 -9.40 17.52
CA THR A 199 2.02 -8.62 17.72
C THR A 199 2.29 -7.72 16.52
N ILE A 200 2.14 -8.24 15.29
CA ILE A 200 2.27 -7.46 14.04
C ILE A 200 1.25 -6.31 14.00
N ILE A 201 -0.01 -6.58 14.37
CA ILE A 201 -1.06 -5.52 14.42
C ILE A 201 -0.74 -4.43 15.45
N GLU A 202 -0.25 -4.80 16.63
CA GLU A 202 0.15 -3.83 17.65
C GLU A 202 1.35 -2.99 17.18
N GLU A 203 2.35 -3.62 16.58
CA GLU A 203 3.48 -2.91 16.00
C GLU A 203 3.04 -2.00 14.84
N ALA A 204 2.09 -2.43 14.00
CA ALA A 204 1.53 -1.59 12.94
C ALA A 204 0.87 -0.32 13.50
N LYS A 205 0.10 -0.44 14.59
CA LYS A 205 -0.50 0.73 15.27
C LYS A 205 0.56 1.70 15.83
N LYS A 206 1.67 1.19 16.35
CA LYS A 206 2.78 2.04 16.86
C LYS A 206 3.52 2.75 15.72
N ARG A 207 3.61 2.11 14.55
CA ARG A 207 4.34 2.60 13.38
C ARG A 207 3.47 3.41 12.43
N ASP A 208 2.16 3.53 12.68
CA ASP A 208 1.23 4.27 11.80
C ASP A 208 1.80 5.63 11.43
N HIS A 209 1.97 5.86 10.11
CA HIS A 209 2.60 7.08 9.57
C HIS A 209 1.86 8.36 9.95
N ARG A 210 0.55 8.29 10.23
CA ARG A 210 -0.24 9.45 10.67
C ARG A 210 0.17 9.87 12.08
N LYS A 211 0.38 8.89 12.96
CA LYS A 211 0.87 9.10 14.33
C LYS A 211 2.33 9.58 14.31
N LEU A 212 3.21 8.84 13.64
CA LEU A 212 4.61 9.19 13.53
C LEU A 212 4.80 10.52 12.78
N GLY A 213 4.00 10.78 11.75
CA GLY A 213 4.00 12.03 11.00
C GLY A 213 3.73 13.25 11.89
N THR A 214 2.76 13.14 12.80
CA THR A 214 2.46 14.17 13.80
C THR A 214 3.60 14.30 14.82
N GLU A 215 4.06 13.18 15.40
CA GLU A 215 5.13 13.17 16.41
C GLU A 215 6.45 13.75 15.89
N LEU A 216 6.81 13.40 14.64
CA LEU A 216 8.03 13.83 13.96
C LEU A 216 7.87 15.13 13.15
N LYS A 217 6.67 15.72 13.15
CA LYS A 217 6.33 16.95 12.41
C LYS A 217 6.66 16.83 10.91
N LEU A 218 6.18 15.76 10.29
CA LEU A 218 6.42 15.52 8.86
C LEU A 218 5.34 16.19 7.99
N PHE A 219 4.08 16.00 8.30
CA PHE A 219 2.95 16.53 7.55
C PHE A 219 1.71 16.72 8.43
N THR A 220 0.74 17.44 7.88
CA THR A 220 -0.59 17.57 8.46
C THR A 220 -1.66 17.61 7.36
N PHE A 221 -2.90 17.44 7.74
CA PHE A 221 -4.09 17.71 6.92
C PHE A 221 -4.94 18.75 7.62
N ASP A 222 -5.63 19.56 6.87
CA ASP A 222 -6.49 20.63 7.37
C ASP A 222 -7.82 20.62 6.60
N ASP A 223 -8.94 20.61 7.34
CA ASP A 223 -10.27 20.53 6.74
C ASP A 223 -10.65 21.80 5.97
N GLU A 224 -10.09 22.97 6.33
CA GLU A 224 -10.30 24.23 5.62
C GLU A 224 -9.63 24.23 4.23
N ILE A 225 -8.52 23.49 4.08
CA ILE A 225 -7.85 23.29 2.79
C ILE A 225 -8.54 22.22 1.98
N GLY A 226 -8.98 21.15 2.64
CA GLY A 226 -9.71 20.05 2.03
C GLY A 226 -9.12 18.66 2.30
N GLY A 227 -9.97 17.67 2.36
CA GLY A 227 -9.57 16.30 2.62
C GLY A 227 -8.68 15.71 1.53
N GLY A 228 -7.59 15.05 1.93
CA GLY A 228 -6.65 14.40 1.01
C GLY A 228 -5.65 15.34 0.33
N LEU A 229 -5.47 16.55 0.85
CA LEU A 229 -4.47 17.54 0.40
C LEU A 229 -3.41 17.65 1.50
N PRO A 230 -2.25 17.00 1.38
CA PRO A 230 -1.23 16.97 2.43
C PRO A 230 -0.46 18.30 2.51
N ILE A 231 -0.28 18.81 3.73
CA ILE A 231 0.60 19.95 4.01
C ILE A 231 1.90 19.43 4.58
N TRP A 232 3.00 19.64 3.89
CA TRP A 232 4.31 19.24 4.35
C TRP A 232 4.87 20.23 5.37
N LEU A 233 5.14 19.75 6.58
CA LEU A 233 5.85 20.51 7.61
C LEU A 233 7.36 20.52 7.35
N SER A 234 8.11 21.34 8.07
CA SER A 234 9.55 21.53 7.81
C SER A 234 10.36 20.22 7.74
N ASN A 235 10.12 19.28 8.65
CA ASN A 235 10.81 18.00 8.63
C ASN A 235 10.38 17.13 7.43
N GLY A 236 9.10 17.11 7.10
CA GLY A 236 8.62 16.39 5.92
C GLY A 236 9.12 16.99 4.63
N ALA A 237 9.16 18.31 4.53
CA ALA A 237 9.71 19.01 3.36
C ALA A 237 11.20 18.71 3.17
N ARG A 238 12.00 18.68 4.25
CA ARG A 238 13.42 18.28 4.19
C ARG A 238 13.58 16.82 3.75
N LEU A 239 12.82 15.89 4.34
CA LEU A 239 12.82 14.48 3.95
C LEU A 239 12.54 14.33 2.47
N ARG A 240 11.48 14.99 1.99
CA ARG A 240 11.05 14.99 0.61
C ARG A 240 12.14 15.55 -0.32
N SER A 241 12.70 16.72 -0.02
CA SER A 241 13.77 17.34 -0.81
C SER A 241 15.02 16.46 -0.92
N LYS A 242 15.41 15.77 0.16
CA LYS A 242 16.52 14.83 0.12
C LYS A 242 16.24 13.64 -0.77
N LEU A 243 15.03 13.09 -0.70
CA LEU A 243 14.60 11.98 -1.57
C LEU A 243 14.57 12.43 -3.05
N GLU A 244 14.01 13.61 -3.35
CA GLU A 244 14.02 14.21 -4.68
C GLU A 244 15.43 14.39 -5.23
N HIS A 245 16.35 14.88 -4.41
CA HIS A 245 17.77 15.07 -4.80
C HIS A 245 18.45 13.75 -5.15
N ILE A 246 18.26 12.72 -4.33
CA ILE A 246 18.79 11.37 -4.58
C ILE A 246 18.26 10.83 -5.89
N LEU A 247 16.94 10.85 -6.08
CA LEU A 247 16.30 10.38 -7.30
C LEU A 247 16.71 11.17 -8.53
N TYR A 248 16.85 12.51 -8.42
CA TYR A 248 17.34 13.34 -9.51
C TYR A 248 18.71 12.86 -10.00
N LYS A 249 19.64 12.65 -9.07
CA LYS A 249 21.00 12.16 -9.39
C LYS A 249 20.94 10.79 -10.08
N ILE A 250 20.14 9.86 -9.57
CA ILE A 250 20.00 8.52 -10.16
C ILE A 250 19.44 8.60 -11.58
N HIS A 251 18.40 9.41 -11.80
CA HIS A 251 17.80 9.59 -13.12
C HIS A 251 18.82 10.13 -14.11
N ARG A 252 19.56 11.16 -13.73
CA ARG A 252 20.60 11.74 -14.59
C ARG A 252 21.71 10.75 -14.97
N LEU A 253 22.16 9.94 -14.01
CA LEU A 253 23.15 8.89 -14.25
C LEU A 253 22.67 7.79 -15.20
N ARG A 254 21.34 7.61 -15.31
CA ARG A 254 20.68 6.62 -16.20
C ARG A 254 20.21 7.22 -17.52
N GLY A 255 20.62 8.45 -17.85
CA GLY A 255 20.33 9.11 -19.10
C GLY A 255 18.93 9.70 -19.22
N TYR A 256 18.22 9.91 -18.11
CA TYR A 256 16.95 10.63 -18.14
C TYR A 256 17.15 12.14 -18.14
N GLU A 257 16.38 12.83 -18.97
CA GLU A 257 16.35 14.29 -19.01
C GLU A 257 15.20 14.85 -18.16
N PRO A 258 15.47 15.81 -17.25
CA PRO A 258 14.43 16.43 -16.46
C PRO A 258 13.57 17.36 -17.33
N VAL A 259 12.27 17.20 -17.19
CA VAL A 259 11.28 18.03 -17.88
C VAL A 259 10.21 18.49 -16.89
N ARG A 260 9.36 19.45 -17.29
CA ARG A 260 8.23 19.88 -16.48
C ARG A 260 7.07 20.33 -17.37
N GLY A 261 5.93 19.64 -17.21
CA GLY A 261 4.67 20.01 -17.84
C GLY A 261 3.83 20.94 -16.97
N PRO A 262 2.85 21.68 -17.57
CA PRO A 262 1.87 22.45 -16.80
C PRO A 262 0.90 21.55 -16.05
N GLU A 263 0.31 22.04 -14.97
CA GLU A 263 -0.69 21.30 -14.18
C GLU A 263 -2.11 21.47 -14.74
N LEU A 264 -2.40 22.60 -15.34
CA LEU A 264 -3.68 22.94 -15.92
C LEU A 264 -3.60 22.90 -17.45
N LEU A 265 -4.39 22.02 -18.09
CA LEU A 265 -4.42 21.83 -19.54
C LEU A 265 -5.85 22.00 -20.08
N LYS A 266 -5.96 22.44 -21.33
CA LYS A 266 -7.26 22.46 -22.04
C LYS A 266 -7.85 21.05 -22.11
N ALA A 267 -9.17 20.95 -21.90
CA ALA A 267 -9.87 19.65 -21.91
C ALA A 267 -9.71 18.88 -23.24
N ASP A 268 -9.43 19.56 -24.34
CA ASP A 268 -9.19 18.91 -25.65
C ASP A 268 -7.98 17.98 -25.64
N ALA A 269 -6.93 18.30 -24.88
CA ALA A 269 -5.79 17.40 -24.72
C ALA A 269 -6.20 16.08 -24.03
N TRP A 270 -7.12 16.17 -23.05
CA TRP A 270 -7.67 15.01 -22.36
C TRP A 270 -8.66 14.20 -23.19
N LYS A 271 -9.36 14.84 -24.14
CA LYS A 271 -10.22 14.16 -25.13
C LYS A 271 -9.36 13.37 -26.13
N ILE A 272 -8.28 13.97 -26.65
CA ILE A 272 -7.35 13.28 -27.56
C ILE A 272 -6.74 12.06 -26.86
N SER A 273 -6.23 12.21 -25.66
CA SER A 273 -5.60 11.11 -24.91
C SER A 273 -6.56 10.01 -24.44
N GLY A 274 -7.89 10.27 -24.45
CA GLY A 274 -8.91 9.33 -23.96
C GLY A 274 -9.19 9.43 -22.45
N HIS A 275 -8.44 10.21 -21.70
CA HIS A 275 -8.69 10.39 -20.26
C HIS A 275 -10.08 11.00 -20.00
N TYR A 276 -10.53 11.94 -20.82
CA TYR A 276 -11.85 12.53 -20.67
C TYR A 276 -12.99 11.50 -20.75
N ALA A 277 -12.88 10.49 -21.60
CA ALA A 277 -13.90 9.45 -21.76
C ALA A 277 -13.83 8.37 -20.68
N ASN A 278 -12.62 7.99 -20.25
CA ASN A 278 -12.40 6.82 -19.39
C ASN A 278 -12.07 7.15 -17.93
N TYR A 279 -11.74 8.43 -17.63
CA TYR A 279 -11.22 8.83 -16.32
C TYR A 279 -11.82 10.14 -15.79
N LYS A 280 -12.86 10.69 -16.45
CA LYS A 280 -13.46 12.00 -16.14
C LYS A 280 -13.93 12.14 -14.68
N GLU A 281 -14.51 11.07 -14.13
CA GLU A 281 -15.03 11.07 -12.75
C GLU A 281 -13.93 11.29 -11.69
N ASN A 282 -12.69 10.99 -12.05
CA ASN A 282 -11.51 11.17 -11.19
C ASN A 282 -10.73 12.45 -11.47
N MET A 283 -11.25 13.35 -12.32
CA MET A 283 -10.58 14.60 -12.72
C MET A 283 -11.28 15.81 -12.15
N TYR A 284 -10.51 16.88 -11.94
CA TYR A 284 -11.02 18.21 -11.63
C TYR A 284 -11.06 19.06 -12.89
N PHE A 285 -12.18 19.73 -13.12
CA PHE A 285 -12.38 20.63 -14.26
C PHE A 285 -12.74 22.04 -13.80
N THR A 286 -12.37 23.02 -14.60
CA THR A 286 -12.74 24.43 -14.43
C THR A 286 -13.00 25.08 -15.79
N GLN A 287 -13.74 26.18 -15.81
CA GLN A 287 -13.96 27.00 -17.01
C GLN A 287 -13.21 28.32 -16.90
N ILE A 288 -12.48 28.68 -17.95
CA ILE A 288 -11.77 29.97 -18.09
C ILE A 288 -12.03 30.48 -19.49
N ASP A 289 -12.56 31.67 -19.61
CA ASP A 289 -12.88 32.33 -20.91
C ASP A 289 -13.66 31.39 -21.86
N GLU A 290 -14.75 30.80 -21.37
CA GLU A 290 -15.63 29.86 -22.09
C GLU A 290 -14.92 28.55 -22.54
N GLN A 291 -13.67 28.31 -22.12
CA GLN A 291 -12.93 27.10 -22.41
C GLN A 291 -12.84 26.20 -21.17
N GLU A 292 -13.07 24.90 -21.36
CA GLU A 292 -12.93 23.92 -20.31
C GLU A 292 -11.45 23.51 -20.13
N TYR A 293 -10.96 23.53 -18.90
CA TYR A 293 -9.63 23.08 -18.52
C TYR A 293 -9.74 21.95 -17.49
N GLY A 294 -8.78 21.02 -17.51
CA GLY A 294 -8.66 19.98 -16.51
C GLY A 294 -7.31 20.05 -15.79
N ILE A 295 -7.34 19.87 -14.48
CA ILE A 295 -6.11 19.67 -13.70
C ILE A 295 -5.59 18.28 -14.04
N LYS A 296 -4.30 18.14 -14.30
CA LYS A 296 -3.71 16.88 -14.76
C LYS A 296 -3.86 15.76 -13.74
N PRO A 297 -4.46 14.61 -14.11
CA PRO A 297 -4.46 13.40 -13.30
C PRO A 297 -3.22 12.52 -13.56
N MET A 298 -2.49 12.80 -14.64
CA MET A 298 -1.30 12.10 -15.14
C MET A 298 -0.39 13.06 -15.91
N ASN A 299 0.89 12.73 -16.04
CA ASN A 299 1.91 13.61 -16.66
C ASN A 299 2.13 13.32 -18.16
N CYS A 300 1.65 12.19 -18.68
CA CYS A 300 1.92 11.68 -20.02
C CYS A 300 1.68 12.70 -21.15
N VAL A 301 0.59 13.47 -21.10
CA VAL A 301 0.27 14.46 -22.13
C VAL A 301 1.32 15.57 -22.22
N GLY A 302 1.88 16.01 -21.07
CA GLY A 302 2.98 16.98 -21.04
C GLY A 302 4.22 16.45 -21.75
N HIS A 303 4.64 15.24 -21.44
CA HIS A 303 5.82 14.61 -22.06
C HIS A 303 5.63 14.33 -23.56
N ILE A 304 4.42 13.95 -23.97
CA ILE A 304 4.06 13.83 -25.40
C ILE A 304 4.25 15.17 -26.13
N LYS A 305 3.81 16.29 -25.52
CA LYS A 305 3.98 17.61 -26.13
C LYS A 305 5.45 18.03 -26.20
N ILE A 306 6.26 17.63 -25.23
CA ILE A 306 7.72 17.84 -25.26
C ILE A 306 8.36 16.97 -26.37
N TYR A 307 7.93 15.72 -26.54
CA TYR A 307 8.38 14.90 -27.67
C TYR A 307 8.06 15.58 -29.02
N GLN A 308 6.86 16.12 -29.19
CA GLN A 308 6.38 16.80 -30.41
C GLN A 308 7.04 18.16 -30.66
N SER A 309 7.74 18.73 -29.68
CA SER A 309 8.36 20.06 -29.84
C SER A 309 9.55 20.07 -30.81
N ASP A 310 10.02 18.89 -31.23
CA ASP A 310 11.16 18.74 -32.11
C ASP A 310 10.95 17.59 -33.11
N VAL A 311 11.69 17.61 -34.25
CA VAL A 311 11.69 16.51 -35.21
C VAL A 311 12.57 15.39 -34.70
N ARG A 312 12.03 14.18 -34.65
CA ARG A 312 12.72 13.00 -34.08
C ARG A 312 13.18 12.03 -35.16
N SER A 313 14.34 11.43 -34.94
CA SER A 313 14.88 10.34 -35.71
C SER A 313 15.19 9.12 -34.86
N TYR A 314 15.41 7.97 -35.46
CA TYR A 314 15.81 6.75 -34.77
C TYR A 314 17.11 6.91 -33.94
N ARG A 315 17.93 7.91 -34.24
CA ARG A 315 19.17 8.21 -33.51
C ARG A 315 18.93 8.90 -32.18
N ASP A 316 17.75 9.52 -32.03
CA ASP A 316 17.35 10.20 -30.78
C ASP A 316 16.73 9.22 -29.79
N LEU A 317 16.37 7.99 -30.23
CA LEU A 317 15.70 6.99 -29.43
C LEU A 317 16.67 5.95 -28.85
N PRO A 318 16.51 5.54 -27.58
CA PRO A 318 15.40 5.87 -26.69
C PRO A 318 15.55 7.28 -26.08
N LEU A 319 14.46 8.04 -26.07
CA LEU A 319 14.37 9.35 -25.46
C LEU A 319 13.66 9.22 -24.12
N LYS A 320 14.34 9.60 -23.03
CA LYS A 320 13.87 9.35 -21.64
C LYS A 320 13.62 10.68 -20.93
N PHE A 321 12.36 10.99 -20.62
CA PHE A 321 11.97 12.16 -19.85
C PHE A 321 11.52 11.77 -18.45
N PHE A 322 11.82 12.59 -17.44
CA PHE A 322 11.27 12.43 -16.10
C PHE A 322 10.88 13.77 -15.49
N GLU A 323 9.84 13.75 -14.65
CA GLU A 323 9.48 14.87 -13.79
C GLU A 323 8.99 14.39 -12.41
N TYR A 324 9.13 15.24 -11.40
CA TYR A 324 8.36 15.12 -10.17
C TYR A 324 7.03 15.83 -10.40
N GLY A 325 6.12 15.09 -11.03
CA GLY A 325 4.88 15.64 -11.53
C GLY A 325 3.80 15.65 -10.47
N VAL A 326 3.33 16.84 -10.09
CA VAL A 326 2.18 16.99 -9.21
C VAL A 326 0.92 16.66 -10.00
N VAL A 327 0.13 15.73 -9.51
CA VAL A 327 -1.13 15.30 -10.13
C VAL A 327 -2.26 15.30 -9.11
N HIS A 328 -3.49 15.47 -9.61
CA HIS A 328 -4.68 15.53 -8.78
C HIS A 328 -5.70 14.50 -9.24
N ARG A 329 -6.25 13.75 -8.29
CA ARG A 329 -7.31 12.77 -8.55
C ARG A 329 -8.44 12.93 -7.56
N HIS A 330 -9.67 12.98 -8.06
CA HIS A 330 -10.85 13.04 -7.23
C HIS A 330 -11.11 11.67 -6.62
N GLU A 331 -10.50 11.41 -5.47
CA GLU A 331 -10.76 10.23 -4.65
C GLU A 331 -11.96 10.48 -3.72
N LYS A 332 -12.83 9.48 -3.55
CA LYS A 332 -13.96 9.57 -2.62
C LYS A 332 -13.46 9.74 -1.19
N SER A 333 -14.17 10.54 -0.39
CA SER A 333 -13.75 10.83 1.00
C SER A 333 -13.56 9.58 1.87
N GLY A 334 -14.41 8.57 1.69
CA GLY A 334 -14.36 7.33 2.48
C GLY A 334 -13.16 6.42 2.23
N VAL A 335 -12.37 6.68 1.16
CA VAL A 335 -11.17 5.89 0.85
C VAL A 335 -9.86 6.61 1.17
N LEU A 336 -9.92 7.87 1.60
CA LEU A 336 -8.73 8.64 1.97
C LEU A 336 -8.06 8.05 3.21
N HIS A 337 -6.72 7.94 3.18
CA HIS A 337 -5.99 7.29 4.28
C HIS A 337 -4.57 7.87 4.45
N GLY A 338 -4.44 8.92 5.24
CA GLY A 338 -3.15 9.60 5.47
C GLY A 338 -2.44 9.90 4.17
N LEU A 339 -1.14 9.59 4.08
CA LEU A 339 -0.35 9.72 2.86
C LEU A 339 -0.53 8.56 1.87
N PHE A 340 -1.18 7.46 2.27
CA PHE A 340 -1.34 6.30 1.40
C PHE A 340 -2.37 6.51 0.30
N ARG A 341 -3.38 7.34 0.54
CA ARG A 341 -4.40 7.69 -0.45
C ARG A 341 -4.87 9.12 -0.26
N VAL A 342 -4.44 9.97 -1.16
CA VAL A 342 -4.59 11.42 -1.16
C VAL A 342 -5.22 11.89 -2.47
N ARG A 343 -5.60 13.16 -2.55
CA ARG A 343 -6.14 13.78 -3.76
C ARG A 343 -5.12 14.58 -4.56
N GLU A 344 -4.05 15.03 -3.90
CA GLU A 344 -2.88 15.65 -4.52
C GLU A 344 -1.65 14.82 -4.16
N PHE A 345 -0.86 14.44 -5.15
CA PHE A 345 0.39 13.72 -4.94
C PHE A 345 1.38 13.97 -6.06
N THR A 346 2.64 13.74 -5.74
CA THR A 346 3.75 13.91 -6.68
C THR A 346 4.28 12.54 -7.09
N GLN A 347 4.33 12.28 -8.40
CA GLN A 347 4.90 11.05 -8.94
C GLN A 347 6.37 11.26 -9.34
N ASP A 348 7.20 10.25 -9.14
CA ASP A 348 8.52 10.11 -9.78
C ASP A 348 8.33 9.60 -11.22
N ASP A 349 7.59 10.33 -12.00
CA ASP A 349 7.07 9.89 -13.28
C ASP A 349 8.09 10.05 -14.41
N ALA A 350 8.19 9.03 -15.26
CA ALA A 350 8.99 9.13 -16.45
C ALA A 350 8.36 8.39 -17.62
N HIS A 351 8.67 8.93 -18.81
CA HIS A 351 8.22 8.38 -20.08
C HIS A 351 9.42 8.16 -21.01
N ILE A 352 9.50 6.95 -21.55
CA ILE A 352 10.54 6.57 -22.48
C ILE A 352 9.88 6.37 -23.86
N PHE A 353 10.32 7.16 -24.84
CA PHE A 353 9.92 6.98 -26.23
C PHE A 353 11.00 6.16 -26.92
N CYS A 354 10.64 5.01 -27.45
CA CYS A 354 11.61 4.08 -28.03
C CYS A 354 11.07 3.38 -29.30
N MET A 355 11.96 2.75 -30.02
CA MET A 355 11.56 1.84 -31.12
C MET A 355 10.99 0.54 -30.53
N PRO A 356 10.09 -0.18 -31.24
CA PRO A 356 9.60 -1.48 -30.78
C PRO A 356 10.71 -2.47 -30.42
N SER A 357 11.82 -2.47 -31.16
CA SER A 357 12.99 -3.32 -30.88
C SER A 357 13.75 -2.98 -29.59
N GLN A 358 13.53 -1.80 -29.00
CA GLN A 358 14.20 -1.34 -27.78
C GLN A 358 13.37 -1.59 -26.51
N ILE A 359 12.10 -2.01 -26.62
CA ILE A 359 11.19 -2.19 -25.46
C ILE A 359 11.84 -3.05 -24.38
N LYS A 360 12.31 -4.24 -24.77
CA LYS A 360 12.89 -5.21 -23.83
C LYS A 360 14.09 -4.63 -23.07
N GLU A 361 15.03 -4.01 -23.78
CA GLU A 361 16.21 -3.39 -23.18
C GLU A 361 15.82 -2.30 -22.19
N GLN A 362 14.85 -1.44 -22.55
CA GLN A 362 14.40 -0.37 -21.68
C GLN A 362 13.67 -0.90 -20.43
N VAL A 363 12.89 -1.97 -20.56
CA VAL A 363 12.27 -2.63 -19.41
C VAL A 363 13.34 -3.21 -18.48
N LEU A 364 14.37 -3.88 -19.01
CA LEU A 364 15.50 -4.41 -18.22
C LEU A 364 16.24 -3.31 -17.44
N GLU A 365 16.50 -2.15 -18.07
CA GLU A 365 17.12 -1.00 -17.39
C GLU A 365 16.24 -0.45 -16.24
N ILE A 366 14.91 -0.39 -16.44
CA ILE A 366 13.99 0.04 -15.38
C ILE A 366 13.98 -0.98 -14.24
N LEU A 367 13.96 -2.28 -14.53
CA LEU A 367 14.01 -3.33 -13.49
C LEU A 367 15.30 -3.23 -12.66
N ALA A 368 16.44 -2.99 -13.28
CA ALA A 368 17.70 -2.75 -12.57
C ALA A 368 17.66 -1.47 -11.71
N PHE A 369 16.93 -0.44 -12.15
CA PHE A 369 16.72 0.77 -11.35
C PHE A 369 15.85 0.48 -10.13
N VAL A 370 14.76 -0.26 -10.30
CA VAL A 370 13.90 -0.70 -9.19
C VAL A 370 14.70 -1.47 -8.15
N ASP A 371 15.47 -2.47 -8.57
CA ASP A 371 16.25 -3.32 -7.67
C ASP A 371 17.24 -2.49 -6.83
N ASN A 372 17.97 -1.59 -7.46
CA ASN A 372 18.91 -0.72 -6.76
C ASN A 372 18.23 0.19 -5.73
N LEU A 373 17.06 0.75 -6.10
CA LEU A 373 16.34 1.66 -5.21
C LEU A 373 15.70 0.91 -4.03
N MET A 374 15.16 -0.29 -4.26
CA MET A 374 14.57 -1.11 -3.19
C MET A 374 15.64 -1.57 -2.20
N LYS A 375 16.82 -1.96 -2.69
CA LYS A 375 17.98 -2.28 -1.84
C LYS A 375 18.45 -1.10 -1.00
N LEU A 376 18.46 0.11 -1.55
CA LEU A 376 18.85 1.33 -0.82
C LEU A 376 17.99 1.57 0.42
N PHE A 377 16.71 1.23 0.35
CA PHE A 377 15.74 1.42 1.43
C PHE A 377 15.41 0.14 2.21
N ASP A 378 16.12 -0.97 1.96
CA ASP A 378 15.93 -2.27 2.61
C ASP A 378 14.52 -2.85 2.42
N PHE A 379 13.92 -2.63 1.23
CA PHE A 379 12.66 -3.24 0.85
C PHE A 379 12.88 -4.52 0.04
N SER A 380 12.18 -5.58 0.41
CA SER A 380 11.91 -6.68 -0.51
C SER A 380 10.71 -6.35 -1.40
N TYR A 381 10.65 -6.92 -2.60
CA TYR A 381 9.58 -6.63 -3.55
C TYR A 381 9.19 -7.86 -4.36
N GLU A 382 7.99 -7.84 -4.89
CA GLU A 382 7.43 -8.83 -5.81
C GLU A 382 6.89 -8.11 -7.05
N MET A 383 6.79 -8.83 -8.16
CA MET A 383 6.27 -8.31 -9.41
C MET A 383 5.04 -9.08 -9.85
N GLU A 384 4.16 -8.39 -10.56
CA GLU A 384 2.93 -8.95 -11.10
C GLU A 384 2.67 -8.33 -12.47
N ILE A 385 2.35 -9.14 -13.48
CA ILE A 385 1.95 -8.66 -14.80
C ILE A 385 0.44 -8.54 -14.82
N SER A 386 -0.05 -7.33 -15.04
CA SER A 386 -1.47 -7.04 -15.20
C SER A 386 -1.82 -7.00 -16.69
N THR A 387 -2.77 -7.86 -17.09
CA THR A 387 -3.16 -8.08 -18.48
C THR A 387 -4.35 -7.21 -18.90
N LYS A 388 -4.85 -7.40 -20.12
CA LYS A 388 -5.90 -6.60 -20.76
C LYS A 388 -7.20 -6.57 -19.93
N PRO A 389 -7.72 -5.38 -19.53
CA PRO A 389 -9.02 -5.25 -18.87
C PRO A 389 -10.19 -5.35 -19.88
N GLU A 390 -11.42 -5.55 -19.38
CA GLU A 390 -12.63 -5.56 -20.21
C GLU A 390 -12.80 -4.26 -21.03
N LYS A 391 -12.50 -3.12 -20.41
CA LYS A 391 -12.55 -1.80 -21.05
C LYS A 391 -11.13 -1.37 -21.41
N ALA A 392 -10.67 -1.81 -22.58
CA ALA A 392 -9.35 -1.46 -23.11
C ALA A 392 -9.47 -0.81 -24.50
N ILE A 393 -8.46 -0.01 -24.86
CA ILE A 393 -8.28 0.53 -26.22
C ILE A 393 -7.17 -0.25 -26.92
N GLY A 394 -7.18 -0.28 -28.27
CA GLY A 394 -6.22 -1.00 -29.09
C GLY A 394 -6.59 -2.47 -29.36
N ASP A 395 -5.97 -3.04 -30.37
CA ASP A 395 -6.23 -4.39 -30.86
C ASP A 395 -5.59 -5.46 -29.97
N ASP A 396 -6.11 -6.69 -30.02
CA ASP A 396 -5.58 -7.82 -29.24
C ASP A 396 -4.12 -8.12 -29.59
N GLU A 397 -3.73 -8.03 -30.85
CA GLU A 397 -2.36 -8.27 -31.32
C GLU A 397 -1.34 -7.30 -30.68
N ILE A 398 -1.72 -6.03 -30.52
CA ILE A 398 -0.90 -5.01 -29.83
C ILE A 398 -0.74 -5.37 -28.36
N TRP A 399 -1.84 -5.77 -27.71
CA TRP A 399 -1.83 -6.19 -26.31
C TRP A 399 -0.98 -7.43 -26.07
N ASP A 400 -1.09 -8.43 -26.95
CA ASP A 400 -0.31 -9.67 -26.88
C ASP A 400 1.19 -9.39 -27.06
N THR A 401 1.54 -8.55 -28.05
CA THR A 401 2.93 -8.13 -28.30
C THR A 401 3.53 -7.41 -27.09
N ALA A 402 2.79 -6.45 -26.52
CA ALA A 402 3.23 -5.72 -25.34
C ALA A 402 3.37 -6.63 -24.11
N THR A 403 2.37 -7.48 -23.85
CA THR A 403 2.40 -8.42 -22.73
C THR A 403 3.56 -9.42 -22.85
N LYS A 404 3.80 -9.91 -24.04
CA LYS A 404 4.92 -10.83 -24.35
C LYS A 404 6.27 -10.16 -24.06
N ALA A 405 6.45 -8.90 -24.49
CA ALA A 405 7.69 -8.16 -24.24
C ALA A 405 7.98 -8.00 -22.74
N LEU A 406 6.93 -7.74 -21.92
CA LEU A 406 7.08 -7.65 -20.46
C LEU A 406 7.45 -9.01 -19.85
N LYS A 407 6.81 -10.11 -20.27
CA LYS A 407 7.12 -11.47 -19.80
C LYS A 407 8.57 -11.86 -20.13
N GLU A 408 8.98 -11.67 -21.38
CA GLU A 408 10.35 -11.99 -21.83
C GLU A 408 11.42 -11.22 -21.05
N ALA A 409 11.15 -9.96 -20.67
CA ALA A 409 12.08 -9.18 -19.87
C ALA A 409 12.21 -9.74 -18.43
N LEU A 410 11.11 -10.14 -17.81
CA LEU A 410 11.13 -10.74 -16.45
C LEU A 410 11.78 -12.13 -16.46
N ASP A 411 11.47 -12.96 -17.46
CA ASP A 411 12.02 -14.30 -17.63
C ASP A 411 13.54 -14.27 -17.82
N GLU A 412 14.06 -13.30 -18.60
CA GLU A 412 15.50 -13.13 -18.84
C GLU A 412 16.26 -12.77 -17.56
N GLN A 413 15.64 -12.01 -16.66
CA GLN A 413 16.21 -11.69 -15.34
C GLN A 413 16.03 -12.81 -14.33
N GLY A 414 15.32 -13.89 -14.67
CA GLY A 414 15.00 -14.97 -13.75
C GLY A 414 14.11 -14.52 -12.59
N LEU A 415 13.35 -13.45 -12.75
CA LEU A 415 12.46 -12.90 -11.74
C LEU A 415 11.16 -13.68 -11.70
N LYS A 416 10.71 -14.02 -10.48
CA LYS A 416 9.37 -14.59 -10.28
C LYS A 416 8.33 -13.50 -10.30
N TYR A 417 7.22 -13.74 -10.99
CA TYR A 417 6.10 -12.80 -11.05
C TYR A 417 4.75 -13.53 -11.00
N GLY A 418 3.74 -12.85 -10.51
CA GLY A 418 2.34 -13.25 -10.61
C GLY A 418 1.70 -12.71 -11.89
N ILE A 419 0.47 -13.14 -12.16
CA ILE A 419 -0.37 -12.60 -13.23
C ILE A 419 -1.66 -12.10 -12.61
N ASP A 420 -2.01 -10.84 -12.89
CA ASP A 420 -3.27 -10.20 -12.54
C ASP A 420 -4.09 -10.04 -13.83
N GLU A 421 -5.01 -10.97 -14.05
CA GLU A 421 -5.84 -10.97 -15.25
C GLU A 421 -6.84 -9.81 -15.22
N GLY A 422 -6.81 -8.98 -16.26
CA GLY A 422 -7.69 -7.81 -16.37
C GLY A 422 -7.26 -6.59 -15.55
N GLY A 423 -6.13 -6.64 -14.84
CA GLY A 423 -5.64 -5.54 -14.00
C GLY A 423 -4.88 -4.44 -14.75
N GLY A 424 -4.68 -4.56 -16.07
CA GLY A 424 -3.95 -3.60 -16.90
C GLY A 424 -4.58 -2.21 -16.95
N ALA A 425 -3.80 -1.23 -17.41
CA ALA A 425 -4.36 0.09 -17.71
C ALA A 425 -5.24 0.01 -18.97
N PHE A 426 -6.15 0.96 -19.15
CA PHE A 426 -7.02 0.94 -20.34
C PHE A 426 -6.26 1.05 -21.67
N TYR A 427 -5.00 1.49 -21.64
CA TYR A 427 -4.14 1.73 -22.83
C TYR A 427 -2.97 0.76 -22.97
N GLY A 428 -2.71 -0.13 -22.02
CA GLY A 428 -1.63 -1.10 -22.14
C GLY A 428 -1.42 -1.99 -20.91
N PRO A 429 -0.73 -3.15 -21.09
CA PRO A 429 -0.35 -4.02 -19.99
C PRO A 429 0.73 -3.38 -19.12
N LYS A 430 0.84 -3.85 -17.87
CA LYS A 430 1.80 -3.29 -16.93
C LYS A 430 2.47 -4.36 -16.06
N ILE A 431 3.68 -4.06 -15.60
CA ILE A 431 4.29 -4.72 -14.45
C ILE A 431 4.00 -3.86 -13.22
N ASP A 432 3.33 -4.42 -12.23
CA ASP A 432 3.15 -3.81 -10.92
C ASP A 432 4.24 -4.30 -9.97
N ILE A 433 4.85 -3.36 -9.26
CA ILE A 433 5.90 -3.62 -8.27
C ILE A 433 5.28 -3.44 -6.89
N LYS A 434 5.21 -4.55 -6.14
CA LYS A 434 4.68 -4.60 -4.77
C LYS A 434 5.84 -4.71 -3.78
N ILE A 435 6.08 -3.68 -3.00
CA ILE A 435 7.10 -3.69 -1.94
C ILE A 435 6.53 -4.31 -0.67
N THR A 436 7.40 -4.99 0.08
CA THR A 436 7.05 -5.59 1.37
C THR A 436 7.75 -4.81 2.48
N ASP A 437 6.98 -4.29 3.43
CA ASP A 437 7.53 -3.53 4.56
C ASP A 437 8.02 -4.44 5.70
N ALA A 438 8.58 -3.82 6.75
CA ALA A 438 9.09 -4.52 7.93
C ALA A 438 8.03 -5.34 8.70
N LEU A 439 6.74 -5.05 8.47
CA LEU A 439 5.60 -5.77 9.05
C LEU A 439 5.02 -6.83 8.10
N LYS A 440 5.72 -7.13 7.00
CA LYS A 440 5.31 -8.10 5.97
C LYS A 440 4.05 -7.69 5.18
N ARG A 441 3.64 -6.41 5.24
CA ARG A 441 2.53 -5.89 4.43
C ARG A 441 3.02 -5.56 3.03
N LYS A 442 2.20 -5.89 2.03
CA LYS A 442 2.51 -5.63 0.62
C LYS A 442 1.86 -4.32 0.17
N TRP A 443 2.62 -3.50 -0.52
CA TRP A 443 2.21 -2.19 -1.02
C TRP A 443 2.54 -2.06 -2.49
N GLN A 444 1.53 -1.89 -3.34
CA GLN A 444 1.76 -1.53 -4.73
C GLN A 444 2.32 -0.10 -4.79
N CYS A 445 3.52 0.04 -5.32
CA CYS A 445 4.23 1.31 -5.46
C CYS A 445 4.55 1.59 -6.92
N GLY A 446 5.53 0.89 -7.49
CA GLY A 446 6.00 1.13 -8.84
C GLY A 446 5.13 0.46 -9.91
N THR A 447 5.18 1.03 -11.11
CA THR A 447 4.60 0.42 -12.31
C THR A 447 5.48 0.66 -13.53
N ILE A 448 5.46 -0.28 -14.48
CA ILE A 448 6.05 -0.15 -15.81
C ILE A 448 4.96 -0.52 -16.81
N GLN A 449 4.59 0.37 -17.73
CA GLN A 449 3.48 0.17 -18.66
C GLN A 449 3.97 0.36 -20.08
N VAL A 450 3.56 -0.52 -20.98
CA VAL A 450 3.86 -0.43 -22.42
C VAL A 450 2.64 0.13 -23.13
N ASP A 451 2.80 1.24 -23.84
CA ASP A 451 1.73 1.97 -24.50
C ASP A 451 2.02 2.23 -25.98
N PHE A 452 1.21 1.65 -26.83
CA PHE A 452 1.17 1.91 -28.27
C PHE A 452 0.05 2.90 -28.65
N ASN A 453 -0.92 3.11 -27.78
CA ASN A 453 -2.16 3.83 -28.05
C ASN A 453 -2.00 5.35 -28.00
N LEU A 454 -1.36 5.88 -26.94
CA LEU A 454 -1.13 7.32 -26.86
C LEU A 454 -0.22 7.85 -27.98
N PRO A 455 0.89 7.18 -28.36
CA PRO A 455 1.65 7.56 -29.54
C PRO A 455 0.81 7.64 -30.81
N GLU A 456 -0.09 6.69 -31.05
CA GLU A 456 -0.99 6.70 -32.22
C GLU A 456 -1.99 7.87 -32.15
N ARG A 457 -2.68 8.05 -31.03
CA ARG A 457 -3.70 9.10 -30.84
C ARG A 457 -3.13 10.51 -30.97
N PHE A 458 -1.89 10.72 -30.53
CA PHE A 458 -1.18 12.00 -30.72
C PHE A 458 -0.38 12.07 -32.02
N LYS A 459 -0.41 11.02 -32.88
CA LYS A 459 0.31 10.93 -34.13
C LYS A 459 1.81 11.20 -33.95
N LEU A 460 2.44 10.53 -32.99
CA LEU A 460 3.86 10.66 -32.76
C LEU A 460 4.63 9.92 -33.85
N GLU A 461 5.68 10.54 -34.36
CA GLU A 461 6.51 10.00 -35.42
C GLU A 461 8.00 10.17 -35.13
N TYR A 462 8.80 9.25 -35.63
CA TYR A 462 10.24 9.42 -35.81
C TYR A 462 10.63 8.99 -37.24
N THR A 463 11.73 9.51 -37.77
CA THR A 463 12.27 9.08 -39.06
C THR A 463 13.24 7.92 -38.83
N ASP A 464 12.99 6.78 -39.46
CA ASP A 464 13.86 5.60 -39.37
C ASP A 464 15.13 5.70 -40.25
N SER A 465 15.96 4.65 -40.26
CA SER A 465 17.20 4.59 -41.05
C SER A 465 16.96 4.59 -42.56
N ASN A 466 15.75 4.26 -43.02
CA ASN A 466 15.35 4.25 -44.41
C ASN A 466 14.65 5.54 -44.83
N ASN A 467 14.65 6.56 -43.95
CA ASN A 467 13.94 7.82 -44.14
C ASN A 467 12.41 7.68 -44.19
N GLU A 468 11.87 6.62 -43.60
CA GLU A 468 10.43 6.40 -43.44
C GLU A 468 9.94 6.92 -42.09
N LYS A 469 8.68 7.40 -42.06
CA LYS A 469 8.01 7.77 -40.80
C LYS A 469 7.50 6.53 -40.08
N LYS A 470 7.88 6.38 -38.82
CA LYS A 470 7.47 5.28 -37.96
C LYS A 470 6.91 5.83 -36.63
N GLN A 471 6.00 5.09 -36.00
CA GLN A 471 5.45 5.41 -34.71
C GLN A 471 6.37 4.88 -33.60
N PRO A 472 6.73 5.68 -32.59
CA PRO A 472 7.43 5.17 -31.40
C PRO A 472 6.47 4.42 -30.49
N VAL A 473 7.04 3.61 -29.60
CA VAL A 473 6.37 3.05 -28.43
C VAL A 473 6.67 3.93 -27.23
N MET A 474 5.72 4.06 -26.31
CA MET A 474 5.88 4.83 -25.08
C MET A 474 5.87 3.88 -23.89
N LEU A 475 6.89 3.96 -23.04
CA LEU A 475 6.91 3.28 -21.74
C LEU A 475 6.63 4.31 -20.67
N HIS A 476 5.62 4.06 -19.84
CA HIS A 476 5.32 4.83 -18.64
C HIS A 476 5.92 4.12 -17.45
N ARG A 477 6.57 4.84 -16.55
CA ARG A 477 7.03 4.23 -15.31
C ARG A 477 7.03 5.21 -14.14
N ALA A 478 6.65 4.71 -12.98
CA ALA A 478 6.93 5.31 -11.69
C ALA A 478 7.55 4.21 -10.81
N ILE A 479 8.59 4.51 -10.04
CA ILE A 479 9.25 3.51 -9.18
C ILE A 479 8.72 3.61 -7.76
N LEU A 480 8.62 4.81 -7.22
CA LEU A 480 8.01 5.06 -5.91
C LEU A 480 6.48 5.02 -5.96
N GLY A 481 5.91 5.26 -7.14
CA GLY A 481 4.49 5.50 -7.36
C GLY A 481 4.11 6.95 -7.03
N SER A 482 4.19 7.35 -5.76
CA SER A 482 4.16 8.75 -5.34
C SER A 482 5.06 8.98 -4.14
N PHE A 483 5.56 10.21 -4.00
CA PHE A 483 6.35 10.62 -2.83
C PHE A 483 5.55 10.46 -1.54
N GLU A 484 4.28 10.85 -1.54
CA GLU A 484 3.37 10.77 -0.40
C GLU A 484 3.25 9.33 0.09
N ARG A 485 2.84 8.42 -0.82
CA ARG A 485 2.66 7.00 -0.48
C ARG A 485 3.97 6.35 -0.06
N PHE A 486 5.04 6.59 -0.78
CA PHE A 486 6.36 6.01 -0.45
C PHE A 486 6.89 6.52 0.89
N ILE A 487 6.81 7.84 1.17
CA ILE A 487 7.23 8.40 2.46
C ILE A 487 6.38 7.86 3.61
N GLY A 488 5.08 7.69 3.40
CA GLY A 488 4.21 7.03 4.37
C GLY A 488 4.66 5.59 4.67
N ILE A 489 4.90 4.78 3.63
CA ILE A 489 5.37 3.39 3.77
C ILE A 489 6.76 3.35 4.42
N LEU A 490 7.69 4.18 3.99
CA LEU A 490 9.04 4.28 4.55
C LEU A 490 9.01 4.69 6.03
N THR A 491 8.12 5.62 6.40
CA THR A 491 7.93 6.03 7.80
C THR A 491 7.52 4.85 8.68
N GLU A 492 6.59 4.02 8.20
CA GLU A 492 6.14 2.83 8.92
C GLU A 492 7.19 1.71 8.89
N HIS A 493 7.87 1.52 7.75
CA HIS A 493 8.92 0.52 7.58
C HIS A 493 10.07 0.73 8.56
N CYS A 494 10.61 1.93 8.63
CA CYS A 494 11.70 2.28 9.55
C CYS A 494 11.20 2.76 10.93
N ALA A 495 9.91 2.69 11.21
CA ALA A 495 9.30 3.18 12.46
C ALA A 495 9.68 4.65 12.77
N GLY A 496 9.85 5.48 11.75
CA GLY A 496 10.30 6.87 11.84
C GLY A 496 11.81 7.04 12.09
N GLU A 497 12.58 5.96 12.15
CA GLU A 497 14.04 5.97 12.26
C GLU A 497 14.70 5.99 10.89
N PHE A 498 14.58 7.13 10.22
CA PHE A 498 15.06 7.28 8.84
C PHE A 498 16.56 7.01 8.70
N PRO A 499 17.02 6.42 7.57
CA PRO A 499 18.42 6.34 7.21
C PRO A 499 19.10 7.73 7.28
N PHE A 500 20.37 7.76 7.66
CA PHE A 500 21.13 9.01 7.85
C PHE A 500 21.05 9.96 6.66
N PHE A 501 21.18 9.42 5.46
CA PHE A 501 21.25 10.18 4.20
C PHE A 501 19.93 10.87 3.82
N ILE A 502 18.77 10.43 4.37
CA ILE A 502 17.47 11.08 4.13
C ILE A 502 16.82 11.63 5.40
N ALA A 503 17.41 11.38 6.58
CA ALA A 503 16.84 11.87 7.83
C ALA A 503 16.58 13.39 7.76
N PRO A 504 15.35 13.86 8.09
CA PRO A 504 15.00 15.28 8.01
C PRO A 504 15.89 16.15 8.91
N THR A 505 16.28 15.61 10.06
CA THR A 505 17.35 16.11 10.94
C THR A 505 18.22 14.91 11.28
N ALA A 506 19.46 14.92 10.82
CA ALA A 506 20.38 13.78 10.97
C ALA A 506 21.16 13.81 12.28
N VAL A 507 21.45 15.00 12.80
CA VAL A 507 22.31 15.21 13.97
C VAL A 507 21.64 16.12 14.99
N GLY A 508 21.49 15.64 16.22
CA GLY A 508 21.12 16.46 17.38
C GLY A 508 22.38 16.90 18.12
N ILE A 509 22.54 18.20 18.37
CA ILE A 509 23.70 18.75 19.08
C ILE A 509 23.23 19.24 20.45
N VAL A 510 23.76 18.65 21.51
CA VAL A 510 23.31 18.84 22.90
C VAL A 510 24.47 19.49 23.70
N PRO A 511 24.53 20.84 23.77
CA PRO A 511 25.42 21.52 24.68
C PRO A 511 24.99 21.29 26.14
N ILE A 512 25.92 20.89 27.01
CA ILE A 512 25.65 20.64 28.44
C ILE A 512 25.23 21.96 29.12
N GLY A 513 25.96 23.04 28.84
CA GLY A 513 25.72 24.35 29.39
C GLY A 513 25.81 25.46 28.35
N GLU A 514 25.52 26.69 28.77
CA GLU A 514 25.51 27.87 27.91
C GLU A 514 26.88 28.14 27.25
N ALA A 515 27.98 27.89 27.97
CA ALA A 515 29.35 28.04 27.48
C ALA A 515 29.67 27.17 26.24
N HIS A 516 28.92 26.08 26.02
CA HIS A 516 29.14 25.14 24.93
C HIS A 516 28.32 25.44 23.67
N ILE A 517 27.38 26.43 23.75
CA ILE A 517 26.46 26.75 22.64
C ILE A 517 27.24 27.30 21.42
N ALA A 518 28.27 28.10 21.66
CA ALA A 518 29.05 28.64 20.55
C ALA A 518 29.70 27.54 19.69
N TYR A 519 30.30 26.54 20.34
CA TYR A 519 30.90 25.38 19.66
C TYR A 519 29.82 24.50 18.98
N ALA A 520 28.66 24.33 19.61
CA ALA A 520 27.54 23.62 19.01
C ALA A 520 27.06 24.27 17.70
N LYS A 521 27.02 25.61 17.65
CA LYS A 521 26.68 26.37 16.45
C LYS A 521 27.75 26.32 15.36
N GLU A 522 29.02 26.27 15.75
CA GLU A 522 30.11 26.03 14.81
C GLU A 522 29.93 24.68 14.11
N ILE A 523 29.74 23.59 14.87
CA ILE A 523 29.46 22.25 14.30
C ILE A 523 28.20 22.27 13.43
N GLN A 524 27.12 22.93 13.88
CA GLN A 524 25.88 23.05 13.09
C GLN A 524 26.16 23.69 11.74
N LYS A 525 26.97 24.74 11.68
CA LYS A 525 27.33 25.43 10.46
C LYS A 525 28.15 24.52 9.52
N GLU A 526 29.13 23.81 10.03
CA GLU A 526 29.91 22.85 9.23
C GLU A 526 29.03 21.73 8.65
N LEU A 527 28.07 21.21 9.43
CA LEU A 527 27.13 20.21 8.94
C LEU A 527 26.22 20.78 7.86
N LEU A 528 25.75 22.02 8.01
CA LEU A 528 24.89 22.67 7.02
C LEU A 528 25.63 22.88 5.68
N GLU A 529 26.93 23.24 5.72
CA GLU A 529 27.77 23.36 4.53
C GLU A 529 27.93 22.02 3.78
N LEU A 530 27.76 20.90 4.50
CA LEU A 530 27.71 19.55 3.93
C LEU A 530 26.29 19.10 3.55
N ASN A 531 25.31 20.01 3.59
CA ASN A 531 23.89 19.73 3.35
C ASN A 531 23.28 18.71 4.34
N ILE A 532 23.76 18.75 5.59
CA ILE A 532 23.28 17.89 6.68
C ILE A 532 22.54 18.74 7.70
N ASP A 533 21.22 18.50 7.78
CA ASP A 533 20.39 19.19 8.77
C ASP A 533 20.70 18.71 10.18
N SER A 534 20.88 19.65 11.10
CA SER A 534 21.12 19.39 12.52
C SER A 534 20.33 20.36 13.39
N GLU A 535 20.05 19.97 14.63
CA GLU A 535 19.34 20.77 15.62
C GLU A 535 20.20 20.98 16.87
N VAL A 536 20.35 22.23 17.31
CA VAL A 536 21.03 22.57 18.57
C VAL A 536 20.02 22.75 19.69
N TYR A 537 20.17 21.99 20.77
CA TYR A 537 19.27 22.02 21.94
C TYR A 537 19.74 23.10 22.94
N GLU A 538 19.50 24.36 22.58
CA GLU A 538 19.99 25.55 23.34
C GLU A 538 19.20 25.83 24.62
N LYS A 539 17.95 25.35 24.75
CA LYS A 539 17.11 25.66 25.90
C LYS A 539 17.79 25.31 27.20
N ASN A 540 17.61 26.16 28.23
CA ASN A 540 18.14 25.92 29.56
C ASN A 540 17.33 24.79 30.24
N GLU A 541 17.70 23.56 29.91
CA GLU A 541 17.09 22.33 30.41
C GLU A 541 18.19 21.36 30.86
N SER A 542 17.85 20.39 31.71
CA SER A 542 18.81 19.36 32.10
C SER A 542 19.29 18.53 30.91
N LEU A 543 20.55 18.09 30.94
CA LEU A 543 21.17 17.24 29.92
C LEU A 543 20.27 16.03 29.58
N SER A 544 19.78 15.33 30.60
CA SER A 544 18.90 14.17 30.41
C SER A 544 17.62 14.51 29.67
N LYS A 545 17.05 15.71 29.87
CA LYS A 545 15.84 16.16 29.18
C LYS A 545 16.14 16.49 27.71
N LYS A 546 17.26 17.16 27.43
CA LYS A 546 17.71 17.48 26.06
C LYS A 546 17.95 16.19 25.26
N ILE A 547 18.69 15.22 25.83
CA ILE A 547 18.94 13.91 25.21
C ILE A 547 17.63 13.17 24.94
N ARG A 548 16.74 13.09 25.95
CA ARG A 548 15.44 12.44 25.76
C ARG A 548 14.59 13.11 24.67
N THR A 549 14.68 14.42 24.51
CA THR A 549 13.99 15.14 23.43
C THR A 549 14.54 14.75 22.07
N ALA A 550 15.87 14.70 21.92
CA ALA A 550 16.53 14.26 20.70
C ALA A 550 16.21 12.78 20.36
N GLU A 551 16.19 11.91 21.38
CA GLU A 551 15.82 10.51 21.20
C GLU A 551 14.36 10.33 20.76
N LYS A 552 13.42 11.15 21.26
CA LYS A 552 12.03 11.14 20.83
C LYS A 552 11.85 11.58 19.37
N GLN A 553 12.70 12.47 18.89
CA GLN A 553 12.72 12.87 17.48
C GLN A 553 13.37 11.82 16.57
N LYS A 554 13.82 10.70 17.14
CA LYS A 554 14.39 9.56 16.40
C LYS A 554 15.60 9.93 15.53
N LEU A 555 16.41 10.88 16.01
CA LEU A 555 17.61 11.33 15.29
C LEU A 555 18.63 10.20 15.15
N PRO A 556 19.25 10.04 13.97
CA PRO A 556 20.33 9.04 13.77
C PRO A 556 21.52 9.21 14.69
N MET A 557 21.94 10.46 14.92
CA MET A 557 23.12 10.78 15.74
C MET A 557 22.81 11.89 16.73
N ILE A 558 23.38 11.79 17.93
CA ILE A 558 23.31 12.82 18.97
C ILE A 558 24.74 13.09 19.44
N LEU A 559 25.14 14.37 19.40
CA LEU A 559 26.40 14.85 19.92
C LEU A 559 26.16 15.49 21.30
N VAL A 560 26.96 15.12 22.29
CA VAL A 560 26.98 15.78 23.60
C VAL A 560 28.25 16.57 23.71
N LEU A 561 28.15 17.84 24.12
CA LEU A 561 29.26 18.76 24.16
C LEU A 561 29.39 19.36 25.56
N GLY A 562 30.53 19.10 26.21
CA GLY A 562 30.94 19.67 27.49
C GLY A 562 32.27 20.39 27.39
N ASP A 563 32.87 20.73 28.56
CA ASP A 563 34.13 21.44 28.63
C ASP A 563 35.27 20.68 27.93
N GLU A 564 35.27 19.35 28.04
CA GLU A 564 36.31 18.50 27.44
C GLU A 564 36.22 18.51 25.90
N GLU A 565 35.00 18.40 25.37
CA GLU A 565 34.76 18.42 23.92
C GLU A 565 35.14 19.77 23.31
N VAL A 566 34.80 20.87 23.98
CA VAL A 566 35.18 22.22 23.53
C VAL A 566 36.70 22.39 23.55
N ALA A 567 37.38 22.00 24.66
CA ALA A 567 38.81 22.16 24.83
C ALA A 567 39.63 21.34 23.81
N LYS A 568 39.15 20.11 23.47
CA LYS A 568 39.83 19.18 22.56
C LYS A 568 39.35 19.27 21.11
N ARG A 569 38.37 20.15 20.82
CA ARG A 569 37.65 20.16 19.52
C ARG A 569 37.19 18.76 19.13
N SER A 570 36.48 18.11 20.02
CA SER A 570 35.94 16.76 19.88
C SER A 570 34.43 16.72 20.09
N VAL A 571 33.83 15.57 19.90
CA VAL A 571 32.42 15.33 20.12
C VAL A 571 32.21 13.99 20.83
N ALA A 572 31.30 13.94 21.80
CA ALA A 572 30.82 12.69 22.37
C ALA A 572 29.59 12.22 21.55
N LEU A 573 29.85 11.35 20.58
CA LEU A 573 28.86 10.83 19.64
C LEU A 573 28.04 9.68 20.27
N ARG A 574 26.73 9.73 20.13
CA ARG A 574 25.80 8.63 20.32
C ARG A 574 25.19 8.27 18.96
N ASP A 575 25.58 7.13 18.40
CA ASP A 575 25.01 6.60 17.17
C ASP A 575 23.86 5.65 17.53
N ARG A 576 22.64 5.97 17.08
CA ARG A 576 21.44 5.21 17.42
C ARG A 576 21.42 3.83 16.79
N ARG A 577 21.81 3.71 15.51
CA ARG A 577 21.79 2.42 14.78
C ARG A 577 22.89 1.50 15.26
N ALA A 578 24.10 2.02 15.42
CA ALA A 578 25.23 1.25 15.93
C ALA A 578 25.10 0.92 17.43
N LYS A 579 24.19 1.64 18.16
CA LYS A 579 24.06 1.57 19.63
C LYS A 579 25.40 1.83 20.36
N GLU A 580 26.27 2.64 19.75
CA GLU A 580 27.61 2.93 20.22
C GLU A 580 27.71 4.35 20.77
N GLN A 581 28.62 4.50 21.72
CA GLN A 581 29.07 5.81 22.20
C GLN A 581 30.57 5.92 21.94
N LYS A 582 30.98 7.00 21.27
CA LYS A 582 32.37 7.22 20.87
C LYS A 582 32.77 8.68 21.09
N ASN A 583 33.99 8.91 21.57
CA ASN A 583 34.59 10.24 21.53
C ASN A 583 35.42 10.34 20.25
N LEU A 584 35.10 11.30 19.40
CA LEU A 584 35.79 11.54 18.12
C LEU A 584 36.29 12.96 18.08
N SER A 585 37.43 13.20 17.43
CA SER A 585 37.79 14.57 17.03
C SER A 585 36.74 15.09 16.05
N LEU A 586 36.58 16.40 15.93
CA LEU A 586 35.63 17.00 14.99
C LEU A 586 35.94 16.55 13.54
N GLU A 587 37.23 16.45 13.17
CA GLU A 587 37.65 15.96 11.85
C GLU A 587 37.20 14.50 11.59
N GLU A 588 37.40 13.61 12.56
CA GLU A 588 36.93 12.21 12.46
C GLU A 588 35.40 12.11 12.36
N PHE A 589 34.70 12.94 13.11
CA PHE A 589 33.23 13.00 13.03
C PHE A 589 32.78 13.50 11.65
N ILE A 590 33.33 14.56 11.10
CA ILE A 590 33.04 15.07 9.78
C ILE A 590 33.35 14.03 8.69
N LYS A 591 34.45 13.29 8.84
CA LYS A 591 34.78 12.17 7.94
C LYS A 591 33.71 11.07 8.00
N LEU A 592 33.34 10.63 9.20
CA LEU A 592 32.27 9.62 9.41
C LEU A 592 30.94 10.05 8.76
N VAL A 593 30.57 11.31 8.92
CA VAL A 593 29.35 11.86 8.35
C VAL A 593 29.37 11.84 6.82
N LYS A 594 30.52 12.23 6.21
CA LYS A 594 30.75 12.15 4.76
C LYS A 594 30.65 10.71 4.25
N GLU A 595 31.23 9.76 4.97
CA GLU A 595 31.15 8.33 4.65
C GLU A 595 29.69 7.87 4.66
N LYS A 596 28.90 8.21 5.71
CA LYS A 596 27.47 7.87 5.78
C LYS A 596 26.60 8.51 4.68
N MET A 597 26.98 9.69 4.21
CA MET A 597 26.32 10.29 3.03
C MET A 597 26.73 9.60 1.73
N SER A 598 27.93 9.04 1.66
CA SER A 598 28.43 8.31 0.48
C SER A 598 27.95 6.85 0.41
N GLU A 599 27.31 6.32 1.46
CA GLU A 599 26.67 4.98 1.43
C GLU A 599 25.57 4.87 0.36
N VAL A 600 25.10 6.00 -0.17
CA VAL A 600 24.20 6.07 -1.32
C VAL A 600 25.02 5.84 -2.60
N HIS A 601 25.38 4.56 -2.84
CA HIS A 601 26.03 4.15 -4.09
C HIS A 601 24.97 3.75 -5.12
N PHE A 602 25.13 4.22 -6.37
CA PHE A 602 24.22 3.95 -7.49
C PHE A 602 24.92 3.21 -8.61
#